data_ac4fa6c74c0fc115d74e8da06914807a
#
_entry.id   ac4fa6c74c0fc115d74e8da06914807a
#
_cell.length_a   1.000
_cell.length_b   1.000
_cell.length_c   1.000
_cell.angle_alpha   90.00
_cell.angle_beta   90.00
_cell.angle_gamma   90.00
#
_symmetry.space_group_name_H-M   'P 1'
#
loop_
_entity.id
_entity.type
_entity.pdbx_description
1 polymer ?
#
loop_
_entity_poly.entity_id
_entity_poly.type
_entity_poly.pdbx_seq_one_letter_code
_entity_poly.pdbx_strand_id
1 'polypeptide(L)'
;MKSSQTSQLAYNLGSMETFMRMVESGMGITFIPELAEMQLSEPQRELVRPFAIPIPTRELILITNKNFIRQTLLDTVVKEIRASVPKAMLKLGAGQVLV
;
A
#
# COMPACT_ATOMS: atom_id res chain seq x y z
N MET A 1 -12.27 -10.80 -29.12
CA MET A 1 -11.61 -10.68 -28.59
C MET A 1 -11.15 -11.25 -27.53
N LYS A 2 -10.34 -11.24 -27.20
CA LYS A 2 -9.66 -12.00 -26.24
C LYS A 2 -9.34 -11.24 -25.00
N SER A 3 -10.15 -10.25 -24.66
CA SER A 3 -9.98 -9.52 -23.40
C SER A 3 -10.08 -10.44 -22.20
N SER A 4 -10.93 -11.46 -22.26
CA SER A 4 -11.04 -12.44 -21.19
C SER A 4 -9.74 -13.23 -21.00
N GLN A 5 -9.04 -13.53 -22.08
CA GLN A 5 -7.75 -14.20 -21.96
C GLN A 5 -6.71 -13.29 -21.33
N THR A 6 -6.70 -12.00 -21.71
CA THR A 6 -5.78 -11.03 -21.13
C THR A 6 -6.03 -10.87 -19.64
N SER A 7 -7.30 -10.84 -19.21
CA SER A 7 -7.64 -10.70 -17.79
C SER A 7 -7.28 -11.91 -16.95
N GLN A 8 -7.04 -13.06 -17.59
CA GLN A 8 -6.62 -14.26 -16.89
C GLN A 8 -5.11 -14.32 -16.65
N LEU A 9 -4.36 -13.46 -17.30
CA LEU A 9 -2.92 -13.41 -17.09
C LEU A 9 -2.62 -12.75 -15.74
N ALA A 10 -1.84 -13.43 -14.93
CA ALA A 10 -1.38 -12.92 -13.65
C ALA A 10 0.14 -12.79 -13.68
N TYR A 11 0.64 -11.64 -13.28
CA TYR A 11 2.07 -11.38 -13.20
C TYR A 11 2.48 -11.34 -11.74
N ASN A 12 3.46 -12.16 -11.39
CA ASN A 12 3.99 -12.19 -10.03
C ASN A 12 5.31 -11.42 -10.01
N LEU A 13 5.21 -10.11 -9.92
CA LEU A 13 6.36 -9.21 -9.95
C LEU A 13 6.69 -8.73 -8.55
N GLY A 14 7.98 -8.57 -8.28
CA GLY A 14 8.45 -8.15 -6.97
C GLY A 14 8.62 -6.65 -6.79
N SER A 15 8.46 -5.85 -7.84
CA SER A 15 8.74 -4.42 -7.80
C SER A 15 7.49 -3.59 -8.09
N MET A 16 7.20 -2.66 -7.19
CA MET A 16 6.12 -1.68 -7.38
C MET A 16 6.34 -0.85 -8.64
N GLU A 17 7.56 -0.45 -8.90
CA GLU A 17 7.90 0.33 -10.08
C GLU A 17 7.58 -0.43 -11.37
N THR A 18 7.89 -1.72 -11.40
CA THR A 18 7.57 -2.56 -12.56
C THR A 18 6.06 -2.65 -12.78
N PHE A 19 5.29 -2.87 -11.70
CA PHE A 19 3.84 -2.86 -11.79
C PHE A 19 3.31 -1.56 -12.37
N MET A 20 3.83 -0.43 -11.89
CA MET A 20 3.38 0.88 -12.35
C MET A 20 3.66 1.08 -13.84
N ARG A 21 4.82 0.66 -14.31
CA ARG A 21 5.15 0.76 -15.73
C ARG A 21 4.24 -0.10 -16.60
N MET A 22 3.89 -1.29 -16.12
CA MET A 22 2.96 -2.16 -16.83
C MET A 22 1.57 -1.55 -16.92
N VAL A 23 1.09 -0.96 -15.84
CA VAL A 23 -0.22 -0.29 -15.83
C VAL A 23 -0.22 0.91 -16.78
N GLU A 24 0.84 1.72 -16.77
CA GLU A 24 0.98 2.85 -17.69
C GLU A 24 0.95 2.41 -19.14
N SER A 25 1.47 1.23 -19.43
CA SER A 25 1.48 0.64 -20.78
C SER A 25 0.15 0.00 -21.17
N GLY A 26 -0.85 0.07 -20.32
CA GLY A 26 -2.16 -0.53 -20.60
C GLY A 26 -2.21 -2.03 -20.46
N MET A 27 -1.28 -2.64 -19.74
CA MET A 27 -1.19 -4.09 -19.62
C MET A 27 -2.07 -4.68 -18.50
N GLY A 28 -2.85 -3.86 -17.81
CA GLY A 28 -3.73 -4.36 -16.79
C GLY A 28 -3.90 -3.39 -15.64
N ILE A 29 -4.31 -3.91 -14.48
CA ILE A 29 -4.50 -3.14 -13.26
C ILE A 29 -3.68 -3.76 -12.13
N THR A 30 -3.40 -2.96 -11.12
CA THR A 30 -2.75 -3.42 -9.90
C THR A 30 -3.31 -2.66 -8.71
N PHE A 31 -2.97 -3.14 -7.51
CA PHE A 31 -3.32 -2.47 -6.27
C PHE A 31 -2.06 -1.85 -5.67
N ILE A 32 -2.19 -0.63 -5.18
CA ILE A 32 -1.08 0.05 -4.52
C ILE A 32 -1.52 0.52 -3.14
N PRO A 33 -0.60 0.54 -2.16
CA PRO A 33 -0.90 1.13 -0.86
C PRO A 33 -1.08 2.65 -0.97
N GLU A 34 -1.88 3.20 -0.07
CA GLU A 34 -2.11 4.64 -0.02
C GLU A 34 -0.81 5.44 0.14
N LEU A 35 0.14 4.91 0.92
CA LEU A 35 1.44 5.57 1.07
C LEU A 35 2.22 5.63 -0.24
N ALA A 36 2.08 4.63 -1.10
CA ALA A 36 2.74 4.63 -2.40
C ALA A 36 2.11 5.66 -3.35
N GLU A 37 0.81 5.90 -3.23
CA GLU A 37 0.13 6.92 -4.02
C GLU A 37 0.75 8.30 -3.83
N MET A 38 1.20 8.60 -2.61
CA MET A 38 1.77 9.90 -2.30
C MET A 38 3.06 10.20 -3.07
N GLN A 39 3.71 9.19 -3.61
CA GLN A 39 4.96 9.31 -4.34
C GLN A 39 4.78 9.27 -5.86
N LEU A 40 3.55 9.16 -6.33
CA LEU A 40 3.27 9.09 -7.75
C LEU A 40 3.44 10.45 -8.44
N SER A 41 3.84 10.41 -9.69
CA SER A 41 3.84 11.60 -10.55
C SER A 41 2.41 11.98 -10.91
N GLU A 42 2.20 13.19 -11.41
CA GLU A 42 0.85 13.62 -11.79
C GLU A 42 0.20 12.71 -12.84
N PRO A 43 0.89 12.31 -13.93
CA PRO A 43 0.29 11.39 -14.89
C PRO A 43 -0.07 10.03 -14.28
N GLN A 44 0.75 9.51 -13.37
CA GLN A 44 0.46 8.26 -12.68
C GLN A 44 -0.74 8.41 -11.74
N ARG A 45 -0.84 9.53 -11.07
CA ARG A 45 -1.93 9.80 -10.12
C ARG A 45 -3.29 9.83 -10.82
N GLU A 46 -3.32 10.26 -12.05
CA GLU A 46 -4.56 10.27 -12.85
C GLU A 46 -5.11 8.87 -13.12
N LEU A 47 -4.27 7.84 -13.04
CA LEU A 47 -4.68 6.44 -13.24
C LEU A 47 -5.26 5.81 -11.98
N VAL A 48 -5.11 6.47 -10.83
CA VAL A 48 -5.55 5.92 -9.54
C VAL A 48 -7.06 6.00 -9.42
N ARG A 49 -7.66 4.93 -8.90
CA ARG A 49 -9.09 4.87 -8.58
C ARG A 49 -9.25 4.34 -7.17
N PRO A 50 -9.90 5.07 -6.28
CA PRO A 50 -10.11 4.61 -4.92
C PRO A 50 -11.14 3.49 -4.87
N PHE A 51 -11.03 2.66 -3.83
CA PHE A 51 -12.05 1.65 -3.56
C PHE A 51 -13.32 2.30 -3.02
N ALA A 52 -14.45 1.68 -3.33
CA ALA A 52 -15.71 2.01 -2.67
C ALA A 52 -15.70 1.49 -1.23
N ILE A 53 -16.55 2.02 -0.40
CA ILE A 53 -16.73 1.54 0.97
C ILE A 53 -17.42 0.17 0.93
N PRO A 54 -16.95 -0.84 1.67
CA PRO A 54 -15.82 -0.82 2.62
C PRO A 54 -14.45 -0.83 1.94
N ILE A 55 -13.55 -0.02 2.46
CA ILE A 55 -12.21 0.12 1.89
C ILE A 55 -11.29 -0.92 2.52
N PRO A 56 -10.70 -1.83 1.72
CA PRO A 56 -9.75 -2.82 2.25
C PRO A 56 -8.54 -2.12 2.84
N THR A 57 -8.20 -2.45 4.06
CA THR A 57 -7.12 -1.79 4.80
C THR A 57 -6.20 -2.84 5.40
N ARG A 58 -4.89 -2.59 5.33
CA ARG A 58 -3.89 -3.44 5.94
C ARG A 58 -3.32 -2.73 7.16
N GLU A 59 -3.21 -3.47 8.26
CA GLU A 59 -2.58 -2.98 9.46
C GLU A 59 -1.11 -3.40 9.48
N LEU A 60 -0.23 -2.46 9.75
CA LEU A 60 1.19 -2.75 9.96
C LEU A 60 1.46 -2.78 11.45
N ILE A 61 2.05 -3.87 11.89
CA ILE A 61 2.38 -4.07 13.31
C ILE A 61 3.86 -4.36 13.46
N LEU A 62 4.40 -3.90 14.58
CA LEU A 62 5.78 -4.21 14.96
C LEU A 62 5.77 -5.32 16.00
N ILE A 63 6.50 -6.39 15.72
CA ILE A 63 6.58 -7.54 16.58
C ILE A 63 7.99 -7.67 17.09
N THR A 64 8.15 -7.84 18.41
CA THR A 64 9.45 -8.08 19.03
C THR A 64 9.35 -9.26 19.98
N ASN A 65 10.51 -9.84 20.32
CA ASN A 65 10.57 -10.83 21.38
C ASN A 65 10.20 -10.16 22.71
N LYS A 66 9.43 -10.84 23.56
CA LYS A 66 9.01 -10.30 24.86
C LYS A 66 10.17 -9.96 25.78
N ASN A 67 11.34 -10.55 25.54
CA ASN A 67 12.55 -10.31 26.34
C ASN A 67 13.47 -9.28 25.68
N PHE A 68 12.96 -8.49 24.74
CA PHE A 68 13.74 -7.46 24.08
C PHE A 68 14.13 -6.36 25.07
N ILE A 69 15.44 -6.20 25.29
CA ILE A 69 15.94 -5.31 26.35
C ILE A 69 16.21 -3.88 25.91
N ARG A 70 16.32 -3.63 24.60
CA ARG A 70 16.59 -2.29 24.07
C ARG A 70 15.30 -1.51 23.83
N GLN A 71 14.50 -1.39 24.87
CA GLN A 71 13.17 -0.79 24.76
C GLN A 71 13.22 0.68 24.33
N THR A 72 14.19 1.44 24.83
CA THR A 72 14.33 2.85 24.45
C THR A 72 14.61 3.03 22.96
N LEU A 73 15.46 2.18 22.41
CA LEU A 73 15.74 2.22 20.97
C LEU A 73 14.50 1.85 20.16
N LEU A 74 13.77 0.83 20.58
CA LEU A 74 12.53 0.43 19.96
C LEU A 74 11.51 1.56 19.96
N ASP A 75 11.33 2.21 21.11
CA ASP A 75 10.38 3.32 21.24
C ASP A 75 10.76 4.48 20.33
N THR A 76 12.04 4.75 20.18
CA THR A 76 12.53 5.78 19.26
C THR A 76 12.20 5.46 17.80
N VAL A 77 12.42 4.21 17.39
CA VAL A 77 12.09 3.75 16.03
C VAL A 77 10.60 3.87 15.77
N VAL A 78 9.77 3.40 16.68
CA VAL A 78 8.30 3.48 16.56
C VAL A 78 7.86 4.93 16.43
N LYS A 79 8.40 5.82 17.27
CA LYS A 79 8.07 7.24 17.25
C LYS A 79 8.41 7.86 15.88
N GLU A 80 9.59 7.55 15.34
CA GLU A 80 9.99 8.07 14.03
C GLU A 80 9.11 7.54 12.89
N ILE A 81 8.76 6.27 12.92
CA ILE A 81 7.86 5.69 11.93
C ILE A 81 6.50 6.40 11.98
N ARG A 82 5.93 6.56 13.17
CA ARG A 82 4.63 7.24 13.33
C ARG A 82 4.68 8.70 12.90
N ALA A 83 5.79 9.37 13.13
CA ALA A 83 5.97 10.75 12.69
C ALA A 83 6.10 10.89 11.18
N SER A 84 6.53 9.83 10.50
CA SER A 84 6.75 9.84 9.04
C SER A 84 5.52 9.53 8.23
N VAL A 85 4.44 9.06 8.85
CA VAL A 85 3.19 8.73 8.14
C VAL A 85 2.14 9.80 8.39
N PRO A 86 1.20 10.00 7.45
CA PRO A 86 0.09 10.93 7.68
C PRO A 86 -0.71 10.56 8.91
N LYS A 87 -1.15 11.56 9.67
CA LYS A 87 -1.90 11.33 10.90
C LYS A 87 -3.17 10.50 10.69
N ALA A 88 -3.79 10.65 9.53
CA ALA A 88 -5.01 9.90 9.21
C ALA A 88 -4.76 8.39 9.12
N MET A 89 -3.53 7.97 8.89
CA MET A 89 -3.17 6.56 8.79
C MET A 89 -2.83 5.91 10.12
N LEU A 90 -2.78 6.68 11.21
CA LEU A 90 -2.45 6.15 12.53
C LEU A 90 -3.63 5.45 13.21
N LYS A 91 -4.85 5.64 12.70
CA LYS A 91 -6.06 5.02 13.22
C LYS A 91 -6.92 4.53 12.06
N LEU A 92 -7.65 3.44 12.31
CA LEU A 92 -8.62 2.94 11.35
C LEU A 92 -9.76 3.96 11.21
N GLY A 93 -10.04 4.39 9.98
CA GLY A 93 -11.09 5.33 9.70
C GLY A 93 -12.45 4.67 9.46
N ALA A 94 -13.50 5.51 9.41
CA ALA A 94 -14.84 5.03 9.07
C ALA A 94 -14.84 4.50 7.63
N GLY A 95 -15.50 3.37 7.41
CA GLY A 95 -15.58 2.74 6.10
C GLY A 95 -14.37 1.90 5.73
N GLN A 96 -13.35 1.83 6.57
CA GLN A 96 -12.19 0.95 6.37
C GLN A 96 -12.39 -0.38 7.05
N VAL A 97 -11.94 -1.45 6.41
CA VAL A 97 -12.06 -2.82 6.92
C VAL A 97 -10.69 -3.47 6.85
N LEU A 98 -10.25 -4.05 7.96
CA LEU A 98 -8.99 -4.80 8.00
C LEU A 98 -9.13 -6.10 7.21
N VAL A 99 -8.13 -6.38 6.41
CA VAL A 99 -8.07 -7.59 5.59
C VAL A 99 -6.85 -8.42 5.92
#